data_1f80cd88f1f067fbf67ee51eca6b3270
#
_entry.id   1f80cd88f1f067fbf67ee51eca6b3270
#
_cell.length_a   1.000
_cell.length_b   1.000
_cell.length_c   1.000
_cell.angle_alpha   90.00
_cell.angle_beta   90.00
_cell.angle_gamma   90.00
#
_symmetry.space_group_name_H-M   'P 1'
#
loop_
_entity.id
_entity.type
_entity.pdbx_description
1 polymer ?
#
loop_
_entity_poly.entity_id
_entity_poly.type
_entity_poly.pdbx_seq_one_letter_code
_entity_poly.pdbx_strand_id
1 'polypeptide(L)'
;MTKTLVIAEKPSVAQDIVRALTPVAGKFEKHDDHFENDRYVVTSAVGHLVEIQAPEEFDVKRGKWSFAHLPVIPPYFDLKPVDKTKTRLNAVVKQAKRKDVTELINACDAGREGELIFRLIEQYAGGSKPDGKGLGKPVKRLWLQSMTPQAIRDGFDALRTEQQMAGLAHAARSRSEADWLVGINGTRAMTAFNSRDGGFFLTTVGRVQTPTLSLVVEREEKIRKFISRDYWEIHATFGAQAGEYPAKWFDPKWKKSEDVEARADRVWSASEAQAIANAVRGKQATVTEESKPTTQASP
;
A
#
# COMPACT_ATOMS: atom_id res chain seq x y z
N MET A 1 -13.69 -27.19 -27.16
CA MET A 1 -12.61 -26.17 -27.33
C MET A 1 -12.05 -25.84 -25.98
N THR A 2 -10.76 -25.56 -25.89
CA THR A 2 -10.12 -25.13 -24.64
C THR A 2 -10.33 -23.65 -24.41
N LYS A 3 -10.52 -23.23 -23.15
CA LYS A 3 -10.79 -21.86 -22.76
C LYS A 3 -9.75 -21.35 -21.74
N THR A 4 -9.57 -20.04 -21.70
CA THR A 4 -8.75 -19.33 -20.71
C THR A 4 -9.67 -18.64 -19.70
N LEU A 5 -9.45 -18.88 -18.39
CA LEU A 5 -10.18 -18.17 -17.33
C LEU A 5 -9.44 -16.90 -16.94
N VAL A 6 -10.14 -15.79 -17.01
CA VAL A 6 -9.66 -14.47 -16.55
C VAL A 6 -10.32 -14.15 -15.21
N ILE A 7 -9.53 -13.92 -14.18
CA ILE A 7 -10.00 -13.56 -12.85
C ILE A 7 -9.61 -12.11 -12.54
N ALA A 8 -10.59 -11.22 -12.55
CA ALA A 8 -10.43 -9.83 -12.15
C ALA A 8 -10.62 -9.65 -10.63
N GLU A 9 -10.17 -8.53 -10.07
CA GLU A 9 -10.36 -8.24 -8.64
C GLU A 9 -11.78 -7.81 -8.31
N LYS A 10 -12.43 -7.10 -9.24
CA LYS A 10 -13.76 -6.50 -9.05
C LYS A 10 -14.67 -6.79 -10.25
N PRO A 11 -16.01 -6.88 -10.04
CA PRO A 11 -16.96 -7.09 -11.13
C PRO A 11 -16.91 -6.03 -12.23
N SER A 12 -16.67 -4.77 -11.88
CA SER A 12 -16.54 -3.68 -12.86
C SER A 12 -15.35 -3.90 -13.81
N VAL A 13 -14.22 -4.34 -13.27
CA VAL A 13 -13.01 -4.67 -14.07
C VAL A 13 -13.29 -5.83 -15.02
N ALA A 14 -13.99 -6.87 -14.57
CA ALA A 14 -14.42 -7.97 -15.44
C ALA A 14 -15.31 -7.48 -16.61
N GLN A 15 -16.22 -6.55 -16.35
CA GLN A 15 -17.07 -5.95 -17.38
C GLN A 15 -16.27 -5.11 -18.37
N ASP A 16 -15.29 -4.34 -17.90
CA ASP A 16 -14.42 -3.53 -18.76
C ASP A 16 -13.55 -4.43 -19.66
N ILE A 17 -13.02 -5.53 -19.12
CA ILE A 17 -12.29 -6.54 -19.90
C ILE A 17 -13.19 -7.15 -21.00
N VAL A 18 -14.41 -7.57 -20.66
CA VAL A 18 -15.38 -8.10 -21.62
C VAL A 18 -15.68 -7.09 -22.72
N ARG A 19 -15.94 -5.84 -22.34
CA ARG A 19 -16.19 -4.75 -23.30
C ARG A 19 -15.00 -4.53 -24.26
N ALA A 20 -13.78 -4.53 -23.71
CA ALA A 20 -12.57 -4.32 -24.49
C ALA A 20 -12.27 -5.48 -25.45
N LEU A 21 -12.56 -6.72 -25.03
CA LEU A 21 -12.27 -7.93 -25.83
C LEU A 21 -13.38 -8.26 -26.84
N THR A 22 -14.62 -7.82 -26.65
CA THR A 22 -15.73 -8.15 -27.55
C THR A 22 -15.43 -7.88 -29.02
N PRO A 23 -14.80 -6.75 -29.43
CA PRO A 23 -14.50 -6.51 -30.85
C PRO A 23 -13.48 -7.46 -31.48
N VAL A 24 -12.60 -8.08 -30.66
CA VAL A 24 -11.47 -8.91 -31.15
C VAL A 24 -11.63 -10.39 -30.82
N ALA A 25 -12.43 -10.74 -29.81
CA ALA A 25 -12.62 -12.13 -29.35
C ALA A 25 -14.02 -12.66 -29.53
N GLY A 26 -14.96 -11.83 -30.08
CA GLY A 26 -16.37 -12.19 -30.24
C GLY A 26 -17.23 -11.83 -29.03
N LYS A 27 -18.54 -11.96 -29.22
CA LYS A 27 -19.53 -11.61 -28.20
C LYS A 27 -19.46 -12.57 -27.02
N PHE A 28 -19.59 -12.03 -25.82
CA PHE A 28 -19.67 -12.79 -24.57
C PHE A 28 -21.14 -12.98 -24.17
N GLU A 29 -21.48 -14.18 -23.75
CA GLU A 29 -22.71 -14.48 -23.05
C GLU A 29 -22.54 -14.14 -21.57
N LYS A 30 -23.55 -13.50 -20.98
CA LYS A 30 -23.57 -13.14 -19.56
C LYS A 30 -24.29 -14.22 -18.76
N HIS A 31 -23.60 -14.76 -17.76
CA HIS A 31 -24.14 -15.64 -16.74
C HIS A 31 -24.20 -14.94 -15.39
N ASP A 32 -24.73 -15.57 -14.35
CA ASP A 32 -24.89 -14.98 -13.02
C ASP A 32 -23.55 -14.63 -12.36
N ASP A 33 -22.52 -15.44 -12.60
CA ASP A 33 -21.22 -15.35 -11.93
C ASP A 33 -20.03 -15.11 -12.87
N HIS A 34 -20.25 -15.11 -14.20
CA HIS A 34 -19.19 -14.92 -15.19
C HIS A 34 -19.74 -14.46 -16.54
N PHE A 35 -18.81 -14.10 -17.44
CA PHE A 35 -19.05 -13.91 -18.87
C PHE A 35 -18.28 -14.98 -19.64
N GLU A 36 -18.84 -15.48 -20.71
CA GLU A 36 -18.23 -16.58 -21.46
C GLU A 36 -18.39 -16.41 -22.98
N ASN A 37 -17.37 -16.80 -23.72
CA ASN A 37 -17.40 -17.02 -25.16
C ASN A 37 -16.59 -18.28 -25.54
N ASP A 38 -16.30 -18.49 -26.80
CA ASP A 38 -15.55 -19.67 -27.26
C ASP A 38 -14.10 -19.74 -26.71
N ARG A 39 -13.48 -18.60 -26.37
CA ARG A 39 -12.07 -18.51 -25.97
C ARG A 39 -11.90 -18.23 -24.48
N TYR A 40 -12.76 -17.43 -23.88
CA TYR A 40 -12.58 -16.90 -22.54
C TYR A 40 -13.78 -17.16 -21.63
N VAL A 41 -13.47 -17.41 -20.38
CA VAL A 41 -14.37 -17.28 -19.24
C VAL A 41 -13.87 -16.11 -18.41
N VAL A 42 -14.64 -15.06 -18.21
CA VAL A 42 -14.24 -13.88 -17.45
C VAL A 42 -15.07 -13.79 -16.18
N THR A 43 -14.43 -13.85 -15.05
CA THR A 43 -15.07 -13.74 -13.72
C THR A 43 -14.31 -12.75 -12.85
N SER A 44 -14.77 -12.49 -11.63
CA SER A 44 -14.08 -11.61 -10.70
C SER A 44 -14.13 -12.12 -9.28
N ALA A 45 -13.20 -11.70 -8.48
CA ALA A 45 -13.35 -11.62 -7.03
C ALA A 45 -14.25 -10.41 -6.65
N VAL A 46 -14.31 -10.13 -5.36
CA VAL A 46 -14.88 -8.90 -4.74
C VAL A 46 -13.92 -8.42 -3.64
N GLY A 47 -12.62 -8.34 -3.97
CA GLY A 47 -11.53 -8.23 -3.01
C GLY A 47 -11.11 -9.62 -2.49
N HIS A 48 -10.67 -9.70 -1.24
CA HIS A 48 -10.26 -10.98 -0.64
C HIS A 48 -11.42 -11.97 -0.51
N LEU A 49 -11.24 -13.16 -1.06
CA LEU A 49 -12.17 -14.30 -0.95
C LEU A 49 -11.64 -15.37 -0.01
N VAL A 50 -10.34 -15.36 0.26
CA VAL A 50 -9.62 -16.36 1.04
C VAL A 50 -8.72 -15.62 2.03
N GLU A 51 -8.62 -16.16 3.24
CA GLU A 51 -7.76 -15.65 4.32
C GLU A 51 -6.98 -16.77 4.97
N ILE A 52 -5.92 -16.41 5.71
CA ILE A 52 -5.15 -17.37 6.51
C ILE A 52 -6.00 -17.75 7.72
N GLN A 53 -6.07 -19.05 7.98
CA GLN A 53 -6.84 -19.63 9.08
C GLN A 53 -6.35 -19.14 10.45
N ALA A 54 -7.28 -18.83 11.35
CA ALA A 54 -6.93 -18.45 12.71
C ALA A 54 -6.47 -19.68 13.54
N PRO A 55 -5.61 -19.49 14.58
CA PRO A 55 -5.12 -20.60 15.39
C PRO A 55 -6.21 -21.42 16.06
N GLU A 56 -7.33 -20.79 16.41
CA GLU A 56 -8.47 -21.45 17.06
C GLU A 56 -9.12 -22.52 16.19
N GLU A 57 -8.91 -22.47 14.88
CA GLU A 57 -9.54 -23.39 13.93
C GLU A 57 -8.73 -24.68 13.76
N PHE A 58 -7.45 -24.72 14.16
CA PHE A 58 -6.60 -25.89 14.04
C PHE A 58 -5.93 -26.33 15.34
N ASP A 59 -5.85 -25.47 16.36
CA ASP A 59 -5.30 -25.80 17.69
C ASP A 59 -5.98 -24.99 18.78
N VAL A 60 -6.99 -25.57 19.43
CA VAL A 60 -7.77 -24.93 20.53
C VAL A 60 -6.87 -24.53 21.71
N LYS A 61 -5.78 -25.27 21.98
CA LYS A 61 -4.84 -24.94 23.07
C LYS A 61 -4.09 -23.65 22.77
N ARG A 62 -3.74 -23.43 21.52
CA ARG A 62 -3.10 -22.19 21.04
C ARG A 62 -4.09 -21.02 20.89
N GLY A 63 -5.39 -21.33 20.89
CA GLY A 63 -6.46 -20.32 20.88
C GLY A 63 -6.56 -19.48 22.15
N LYS A 64 -6.00 -19.92 23.28
CA LYS A 64 -6.01 -19.18 24.55
C LYS A 64 -5.05 -18.01 24.52
N TRP A 65 -5.53 -16.86 24.98
CA TRP A 65 -4.76 -15.62 25.02
C TRP A 65 -3.99 -15.52 26.34
N SER A 66 -2.85 -16.18 26.40
CA SER A 66 -1.93 -16.14 27.53
C SER A 66 -0.50 -16.25 27.05
N PHE A 67 0.45 -15.70 27.80
CA PHE A 67 1.88 -15.80 27.46
C PHE A 67 2.40 -17.23 27.34
N ALA A 68 1.82 -18.16 28.09
CA ALA A 68 2.20 -19.58 28.04
C ALA A 68 1.93 -20.25 26.69
N HIS A 69 1.10 -19.63 25.84
CA HIS A 69 0.73 -20.15 24.53
C HIS A 69 1.32 -19.33 23.37
N LEU A 70 2.27 -18.46 23.65
CA LEU A 70 2.95 -17.62 22.68
C LEU A 70 4.43 -17.99 22.55
N PRO A 71 5.05 -17.83 21.38
CA PRO A 71 4.41 -17.41 20.13
C PRO A 71 3.62 -18.53 19.45
N VAL A 72 2.55 -18.16 18.73
CA VAL A 72 1.86 -19.05 17.81
C VAL A 72 2.59 -19.01 16.47
N ILE A 73 3.24 -20.12 16.11
CA ILE A 73 3.93 -20.29 14.82
C ILE A 73 3.36 -21.56 14.18
N PRO A 74 2.52 -21.45 13.15
CA PRO A 74 1.95 -22.61 12.50
C PRO A 74 3.02 -23.31 11.67
N PRO A 75 2.96 -24.66 11.51
CA PRO A 75 3.86 -25.39 10.64
C PRO A 75 3.69 -25.00 9.16
N TYR A 76 2.51 -24.56 8.78
CA TYR A 76 2.16 -23.95 7.49
C TYR A 76 0.93 -23.06 7.67
N PHE A 77 0.76 -22.10 6.75
CA PHE A 77 -0.38 -21.20 6.75
C PHE A 77 -1.54 -21.81 5.94
N ASP A 78 -2.48 -22.43 6.65
CA ASP A 78 -3.68 -22.96 6.02
C ASP A 78 -4.67 -21.85 5.65
N LEU A 79 -5.52 -22.13 4.66
CA LEU A 79 -6.42 -21.16 4.07
C LEU A 79 -7.87 -21.53 4.33
N LYS A 80 -8.69 -20.52 4.58
CA LYS A 80 -10.14 -20.65 4.69
C LYS A 80 -10.86 -19.59 3.85
N PRO A 81 -12.10 -19.89 3.43
CA PRO A 81 -12.97 -18.89 2.82
C PRO A 81 -13.25 -17.74 3.78
N VAL A 82 -13.32 -16.52 3.25
CA VAL A 82 -13.95 -15.40 3.96
C VAL A 82 -15.46 -15.62 3.94
N ASP A 83 -16.09 -15.75 5.11
CA ASP A 83 -17.50 -16.16 5.24
C ASP A 83 -18.47 -15.33 4.39
N LYS A 84 -18.31 -14.01 4.41
CA LYS A 84 -19.15 -13.05 3.67
C LYS A 84 -19.07 -13.22 2.15
N THR A 85 -17.99 -13.78 1.63
CA THR A 85 -17.72 -13.89 0.20
C THR A 85 -17.63 -15.34 -0.28
N LYS A 86 -17.96 -16.32 0.57
CA LYS A 86 -17.86 -17.76 0.30
C LYS A 86 -18.62 -18.20 -0.96
N THR A 87 -19.80 -17.67 -1.19
CA THR A 87 -20.57 -17.95 -2.41
C THR A 87 -19.80 -17.52 -3.66
N ARG A 88 -19.18 -16.34 -3.62
CA ARG A 88 -18.37 -15.83 -4.73
C ARG A 88 -17.11 -16.67 -4.94
N LEU A 89 -16.44 -17.05 -3.87
CA LEU A 89 -15.29 -17.97 -3.94
C LEU A 89 -15.66 -19.28 -4.62
N ASN A 90 -16.78 -19.90 -4.21
CA ASN A 90 -17.24 -21.14 -4.79
C ASN A 90 -17.52 -21.02 -6.30
N ALA A 91 -18.10 -19.91 -6.74
CA ALA A 91 -18.32 -19.62 -8.14
C ALA A 91 -17.00 -19.53 -8.92
N VAL A 92 -16.02 -18.76 -8.42
CA VAL A 92 -14.70 -18.64 -9.06
C VAL A 92 -13.97 -19.98 -9.11
N VAL A 93 -13.96 -20.73 -8.00
CA VAL A 93 -13.32 -22.06 -7.91
C VAL A 93 -13.99 -23.05 -8.87
N LYS A 94 -15.32 -23.02 -9.01
CA LYS A 94 -16.05 -23.83 -9.97
C LYS A 94 -15.57 -23.58 -11.40
N GLN A 95 -15.43 -22.33 -11.80
CA GLN A 95 -14.91 -21.98 -13.13
C GLN A 95 -13.45 -22.40 -13.29
N ALA A 96 -12.61 -22.19 -12.28
CA ALA A 96 -11.20 -22.57 -12.31
C ALA A 96 -10.96 -24.08 -12.42
N LYS A 97 -11.85 -24.90 -11.88
CA LYS A 97 -11.78 -26.39 -11.92
C LYS A 97 -12.37 -27.02 -13.18
N ARG A 98 -12.97 -26.24 -14.07
CA ARG A 98 -13.51 -26.76 -15.32
C ARG A 98 -12.42 -27.46 -16.15
N LYS A 99 -12.78 -28.57 -16.77
CA LYS A 99 -11.85 -29.37 -17.61
C LYS A 99 -11.50 -28.66 -18.92
N ASP A 100 -12.42 -27.88 -19.47
CA ASP A 100 -12.21 -27.09 -20.68
C ASP A 100 -11.43 -25.79 -20.43
N VAL A 101 -11.29 -25.35 -19.19
CA VAL A 101 -10.39 -24.26 -18.78
C VAL A 101 -8.97 -24.82 -18.59
N THR A 102 -8.06 -24.45 -19.48
CA THR A 102 -6.68 -24.99 -19.51
C THR A 102 -5.62 -23.98 -19.10
N GLU A 103 -5.96 -22.70 -19.00
CA GLU A 103 -5.06 -21.60 -18.62
C GLU A 103 -5.80 -20.59 -17.74
N LEU A 104 -5.07 -19.95 -16.83
CA LEU A 104 -5.57 -18.90 -15.96
C LEU A 104 -4.88 -17.56 -16.28
N ILE A 105 -5.62 -16.47 -16.29
CA ILE A 105 -5.09 -15.11 -16.33
C ILE A 105 -5.44 -14.39 -15.03
N ASN A 106 -4.41 -13.99 -14.30
CA ASN A 106 -4.56 -13.07 -13.18
C ASN A 106 -4.74 -11.64 -13.72
N ALA A 107 -5.96 -11.12 -13.64
CA ALA A 107 -6.34 -9.76 -14.03
C ALA A 107 -6.74 -8.90 -12.81
N CYS A 108 -6.27 -9.24 -11.62
CA CYS A 108 -6.41 -8.39 -10.44
C CYS A 108 -5.54 -7.13 -10.56
N ASP A 109 -5.76 -6.15 -9.69
CA ASP A 109 -5.07 -4.86 -9.74
C ASP A 109 -3.53 -5.03 -9.79
N ALA A 110 -2.85 -4.14 -10.52
CA ALA A 110 -1.40 -4.20 -10.72
C ALA A 110 -0.65 -3.84 -9.43
N GLY A 111 -0.29 -4.86 -8.65
CA GLY A 111 0.38 -4.67 -7.37
C GLY A 111 0.47 -5.95 -6.55
N ARG A 112 1.11 -5.85 -5.38
CA ARG A 112 1.26 -6.97 -4.44
C ARG A 112 -0.10 -7.51 -3.97
N GLU A 113 -1.06 -6.63 -3.74
CA GLU A 113 -2.38 -7.00 -3.23
C GLU A 113 -3.16 -7.82 -4.25
N GLY A 114 -3.26 -7.35 -5.50
CA GLY A 114 -3.93 -8.11 -6.56
C GLY A 114 -3.23 -9.44 -6.87
N GLU A 115 -1.89 -9.49 -6.77
CA GLU A 115 -1.17 -10.75 -6.87
C GLU A 115 -1.53 -11.71 -5.74
N LEU A 116 -1.61 -11.21 -4.49
CA LEU A 116 -1.99 -12.00 -3.32
C LEU A 116 -3.41 -12.57 -3.46
N ILE A 117 -4.38 -11.74 -3.81
CA ILE A 117 -5.78 -12.16 -3.97
C ILE A 117 -5.88 -13.34 -4.94
N PHE A 118 -5.25 -13.23 -6.11
CA PHE A 118 -5.28 -14.30 -7.09
C PHE A 118 -4.57 -15.57 -6.59
N ARG A 119 -3.38 -15.45 -6.01
CA ARG A 119 -2.58 -16.60 -5.54
C ARG A 119 -3.27 -17.36 -4.41
N LEU A 120 -3.95 -16.67 -3.50
CA LEU A 120 -4.73 -17.32 -2.46
C LEU A 120 -5.93 -18.09 -3.04
N ILE A 121 -6.60 -17.55 -4.04
CA ILE A 121 -7.70 -18.23 -4.75
C ILE A 121 -7.16 -19.48 -5.48
N GLU A 122 -6.06 -19.36 -6.20
CA GLU A 122 -5.41 -20.45 -6.92
C GLU A 122 -4.98 -21.57 -5.97
N GLN A 123 -4.27 -21.23 -4.89
CA GLN A 123 -3.85 -22.18 -3.87
C GLN A 123 -5.05 -22.89 -3.23
N TYR A 124 -6.07 -22.14 -2.82
CA TYR A 124 -7.28 -22.70 -2.22
C TYR A 124 -8.01 -23.66 -3.20
N ALA A 125 -8.11 -23.29 -4.45
CA ALA A 125 -8.72 -24.13 -5.48
C ALA A 125 -7.91 -25.40 -5.76
N GLY A 126 -6.58 -25.33 -5.61
CA GLY A 126 -5.67 -26.47 -5.79
C GLY A 126 -5.55 -27.40 -4.57
N GLY A 127 -6.14 -27.04 -3.41
CA GLY A 127 -6.15 -27.89 -2.22
C GLY A 127 -5.48 -27.35 -0.96
N SER A 128 -5.37 -26.04 -0.83
CA SER A 128 -4.95 -25.27 0.37
C SER A 128 -3.53 -25.51 0.91
N LYS A 129 -2.90 -26.65 0.65
CA LYS A 129 -1.56 -26.93 1.17
C LYS A 129 -0.48 -26.12 0.43
N PRO A 130 0.52 -25.57 1.13
CA PRO A 130 1.56 -24.73 0.55
C PRO A 130 2.46 -25.44 -0.47
N ASP A 131 2.61 -26.75 -0.35
CA ASP A 131 3.34 -27.63 -1.25
C ASP A 131 2.48 -28.14 -2.42
N GLY A 132 1.20 -27.78 -2.41
CA GLY A 132 0.26 -28.08 -3.49
C GLY A 132 0.69 -27.38 -4.78
N LYS A 133 0.65 -28.12 -5.89
CA LYS A 133 0.95 -27.61 -7.23
C LYS A 133 -0.13 -26.66 -7.77
N GLY A 134 -0.88 -26.00 -6.87
CA GLY A 134 -2.04 -25.21 -7.25
C GLY A 134 -3.04 -26.03 -8.06
N LEU A 135 -3.69 -25.41 -9.04
CA LEU A 135 -4.58 -26.11 -9.96
C LEU A 135 -3.84 -26.90 -11.07
N GLY A 136 -2.50 -26.79 -11.13
CA GLY A 136 -1.68 -27.41 -12.17
C GLY A 136 -1.96 -26.83 -13.58
N LYS A 137 -2.54 -25.65 -13.65
CA LYS A 137 -2.82 -24.93 -14.90
C LYS A 137 -1.82 -23.78 -15.06
N PRO A 138 -1.30 -23.52 -16.28
CA PRO A 138 -0.46 -22.35 -16.55
C PRO A 138 -1.14 -21.06 -16.14
N VAL A 139 -0.37 -20.16 -15.51
CA VAL A 139 -0.84 -18.84 -15.07
C VAL A 139 -0.12 -17.75 -15.86
N LYS A 140 -0.89 -16.79 -16.35
CA LYS A 140 -0.38 -15.56 -16.95
C LYS A 140 -0.89 -14.35 -16.18
N ARG A 141 -0.20 -13.23 -16.32
CA ARG A 141 -0.54 -11.98 -15.62
C ARG A 141 -0.88 -10.88 -16.61
N LEU A 142 -2.09 -10.38 -16.51
CA LEU A 142 -2.51 -9.13 -17.15
C LEU A 142 -2.12 -7.96 -16.23
N TRP A 143 -1.19 -7.11 -16.69
CA TRP A 143 -0.68 -5.99 -15.90
C TRP A 143 -1.16 -4.67 -16.49
N LEU A 144 -2.19 -4.10 -15.89
CA LEU A 144 -2.82 -2.88 -16.39
C LEU A 144 -2.47 -1.68 -15.52
N GLN A 145 -2.05 -0.59 -16.15
CA GLN A 145 -1.89 0.74 -15.55
C GLN A 145 -2.99 1.71 -16.02
N SER A 146 -3.80 1.31 -16.99
CA SER A 146 -4.94 2.05 -17.52
C SER A 146 -6.07 1.08 -17.87
N MET A 147 -7.29 1.54 -17.69
CA MET A 147 -8.53 0.76 -17.96
C MET A 147 -9.19 1.15 -19.28
N THR A 148 -8.52 1.89 -20.17
CA THR A 148 -9.04 2.15 -21.51
C THR A 148 -9.15 0.86 -22.32
N PRO A 149 -10.14 0.72 -23.19
CA PRO A 149 -10.29 -0.49 -24.00
C PRO A 149 -9.04 -0.87 -24.81
N GLN A 150 -8.30 0.14 -25.29
CA GLN A 150 -7.04 -0.11 -26.00
C GLN A 150 -5.96 -0.65 -25.07
N ALA A 151 -5.76 -0.02 -23.89
CA ALA A 151 -4.76 -0.49 -22.91
C ALA A 151 -5.04 -1.93 -22.43
N ILE A 152 -6.33 -2.30 -22.30
CA ILE A 152 -6.71 -3.68 -21.97
C ILE A 152 -6.29 -4.63 -23.09
N ARG A 153 -6.59 -4.33 -24.36
CA ARG A 153 -6.20 -5.17 -25.50
C ARG A 153 -4.67 -5.32 -25.60
N ASP A 154 -3.96 -4.21 -25.52
CA ASP A 154 -2.48 -4.20 -25.53
C ASP A 154 -1.91 -5.04 -24.37
N GLY A 155 -2.55 -5.00 -23.20
CA GLY A 155 -2.20 -5.83 -22.06
C GLY A 155 -2.41 -7.33 -22.31
N PHE A 156 -3.47 -7.72 -23.04
CA PHE A 156 -3.69 -9.12 -23.43
C PHE A 156 -2.67 -9.60 -24.47
N ASP A 157 -2.16 -8.72 -25.31
CA ASP A 157 -1.07 -9.03 -26.25
C ASP A 157 0.30 -9.12 -25.55
N ALA A 158 0.46 -8.51 -24.37
CA ALA A 158 1.69 -8.43 -23.60
C ALA A 158 1.58 -9.12 -22.21
N LEU A 159 0.89 -10.25 -22.11
CA LEU A 159 0.75 -11.01 -20.87
C LEU A 159 2.11 -11.42 -20.31
N ARG A 160 2.32 -11.18 -19.01
CA ARG A 160 3.52 -11.61 -18.30
C ARG A 160 3.43 -13.08 -17.92
N THR A 161 4.57 -13.76 -17.96
CA THR A 161 4.67 -15.16 -17.56
C THR A 161 4.67 -15.32 -16.04
N GLU A 162 4.36 -16.51 -15.57
CA GLU A 162 4.44 -16.86 -14.15
C GLU A 162 5.85 -16.62 -13.57
N GLN A 163 6.89 -16.99 -14.32
CA GLN A 163 8.28 -16.77 -13.89
C GLN A 163 8.61 -15.29 -13.68
N GLN A 164 8.14 -14.40 -14.55
CA GLN A 164 8.30 -12.96 -14.38
C GLN A 164 7.59 -12.40 -13.14
N MET A 165 6.56 -13.08 -12.67
CA MET A 165 5.74 -12.66 -11.53
C MET A 165 6.10 -13.37 -10.21
N ALA A 166 6.94 -14.41 -10.25
CA ALA A 166 7.27 -15.22 -9.07
C ALA A 166 7.81 -14.39 -7.91
N GLY A 167 8.72 -13.43 -8.16
CA GLY A 167 9.24 -12.55 -7.11
C GLY A 167 8.16 -11.70 -6.43
N LEU A 168 7.20 -11.17 -7.21
CA LEU A 168 6.07 -10.41 -6.66
C LEU A 168 5.12 -11.30 -5.86
N ALA A 169 4.84 -12.50 -6.35
CA ALA A 169 3.99 -13.49 -5.67
C ALA A 169 4.58 -13.90 -4.32
N HIS A 170 5.89 -14.19 -4.27
CA HIS A 170 6.59 -14.50 -3.02
C HIS A 170 6.58 -13.31 -2.05
N ALA A 171 6.86 -12.10 -2.53
CA ALA A 171 6.82 -10.90 -1.70
C ALA A 171 5.42 -10.62 -1.12
N ALA A 172 4.37 -10.82 -1.92
CA ALA A 172 2.99 -10.65 -1.48
C ALA A 172 2.62 -11.67 -0.39
N ARG A 173 2.99 -12.93 -0.61
CA ARG A 173 2.76 -14.02 0.33
C ARG A 173 3.52 -13.81 1.65
N SER A 174 4.83 -13.57 1.58
CA SER A 174 5.66 -13.32 2.77
C SER A 174 5.15 -12.14 3.60
N ARG A 175 4.67 -11.08 2.93
CA ARG A 175 4.05 -9.95 3.62
C ARG A 175 2.77 -10.38 4.37
N SER A 176 1.88 -11.13 3.72
CA SER A 176 0.64 -11.61 4.33
C SER A 176 0.89 -12.50 5.54
N GLU A 177 1.83 -13.45 5.41
CA GLU A 177 2.24 -14.35 6.49
C GLU A 177 2.89 -13.58 7.66
N ALA A 178 3.75 -12.60 7.36
CA ALA A 178 4.35 -11.74 8.39
C ALA A 178 3.30 -10.85 9.08
N ASP A 179 2.33 -10.32 8.36
CA ASP A 179 1.24 -9.53 8.94
C ASP A 179 0.38 -10.41 9.86
N TRP A 180 0.13 -11.67 9.49
CA TRP A 180 -0.57 -12.63 10.33
C TRP A 180 0.24 -12.95 11.61
N LEU A 181 1.54 -13.30 11.47
CA LEU A 181 2.40 -13.65 12.62
C LEU A 181 2.49 -12.51 13.63
N VAL A 182 2.78 -11.30 13.17
CA VAL A 182 2.89 -10.12 14.05
C VAL A 182 1.53 -9.76 14.63
N GLY A 183 0.48 -9.75 13.81
CA GLY A 183 -0.87 -9.39 14.23
C GLY A 183 -1.42 -10.33 15.31
N ILE A 184 -1.35 -11.63 15.08
CA ILE A 184 -1.87 -12.64 16.03
C ILE A 184 -1.06 -12.63 17.33
N ASN A 185 0.27 -12.74 17.24
CA ASN A 185 1.10 -12.85 18.44
C ASN A 185 1.15 -11.53 19.22
N GLY A 186 1.32 -10.40 18.53
CA GLY A 186 1.36 -9.09 19.17
C GLY A 186 0.03 -8.73 19.86
N THR A 187 -1.09 -8.94 19.16
CA THR A 187 -2.43 -8.68 19.72
C THR A 187 -2.70 -9.53 20.96
N ARG A 188 -2.38 -10.81 20.90
CA ARG A 188 -2.59 -11.72 22.04
C ARG A 188 -1.67 -11.39 23.21
N ALA A 189 -0.39 -11.10 22.96
CA ALA A 189 0.54 -10.69 23.99
C ALA A 189 0.11 -9.41 24.71
N MET A 190 -0.22 -8.38 23.94
CA MET A 190 -0.65 -7.09 24.50
C MET A 190 -1.99 -7.15 25.20
N THR A 191 -2.93 -7.93 24.67
CA THR A 191 -4.22 -8.17 25.33
C THR A 191 -4.04 -8.94 26.65
N ALA A 192 -3.20 -9.99 26.67
CA ALA A 192 -2.88 -10.73 27.89
C ALA A 192 -2.18 -9.85 28.93
N PHE A 193 -1.26 -9.00 28.49
CA PHE A 193 -0.57 -8.04 29.35
C PHE A 193 -1.52 -7.03 29.98
N ASN A 194 -2.37 -6.41 29.19
CA ASN A 194 -3.33 -5.41 29.68
C ASN A 194 -4.48 -5.99 30.49
N SER A 195 -4.74 -7.30 30.37
CA SER A 195 -5.80 -8.01 31.10
C SER A 195 -5.31 -8.80 32.34
N ARG A 196 -4.05 -8.62 32.74
CA ARG A 196 -3.42 -9.39 33.84
C ARG A 196 -4.06 -9.14 35.20
N ASP A 197 -4.59 -7.93 35.42
CA ASP A 197 -5.20 -7.50 36.68
C ASP A 197 -6.74 -7.67 36.68
N GLY A 198 -7.26 -8.43 35.73
CA GLY A 198 -8.68 -8.72 35.51
C GLY A 198 -9.30 -8.01 34.33
N GLY A 199 -10.46 -8.52 33.86
CA GLY A 199 -11.13 -8.02 32.67
C GLY A 199 -10.54 -8.57 31.36
N PHE A 200 -11.04 -8.07 30.23
CA PHE A 200 -10.52 -8.38 28.89
C PHE A 200 -10.39 -7.07 28.10
N PHE A 201 -9.15 -6.65 27.91
CA PHE A 201 -8.82 -5.39 27.23
C PHE A 201 -8.13 -5.70 25.89
N LEU A 202 -8.94 -5.86 24.85
CA LEU A 202 -8.44 -6.11 23.50
C LEU A 202 -7.48 -5.00 23.06
N THR A 203 -6.22 -5.35 22.87
CA THR A 203 -5.17 -4.43 22.42
C THR A 203 -4.57 -4.94 21.11
N THR A 204 -5.07 -4.41 20.01
CA THR A 204 -4.65 -4.82 18.67
C THR A 204 -3.26 -4.32 18.33
N VAL A 205 -2.47 -5.19 17.71
CA VAL A 205 -1.12 -4.88 17.18
C VAL A 205 -1.07 -5.26 15.71
N GLY A 206 -0.49 -4.39 14.90
CA GLY A 206 -0.30 -4.65 13.47
C GLY A 206 0.92 -3.93 12.92
N ARG A 207 1.54 -4.50 11.88
CA ARG A 207 2.76 -3.96 11.26
C ARG A 207 2.58 -2.58 10.60
N VAL A 208 1.37 -2.22 10.23
CA VAL A 208 1.04 -0.90 9.66
C VAL A 208 0.31 -0.06 10.69
N GLN A 209 -0.71 -0.62 11.31
CA GLN A 209 -1.61 0.08 12.22
C GLN A 209 -0.90 0.66 13.45
N THR A 210 -0.04 -0.13 14.10
CA THR A 210 0.66 0.31 15.32
C THR A 210 1.70 1.40 15.04
N PRO A 211 2.59 1.29 14.04
CA PRO A 211 3.49 2.39 13.68
C PRO A 211 2.76 3.66 13.24
N THR A 212 1.66 3.53 12.51
CA THR A 212 0.85 4.69 12.09
C THR A 212 0.28 5.41 13.32
N LEU A 213 -0.26 4.67 14.29
CA LEU A 213 -0.74 5.24 15.55
C LEU A 213 0.40 5.91 16.34
N SER A 214 1.57 5.28 16.39
CA SER A 214 2.76 5.85 17.05
C SER A 214 3.12 7.23 16.48
N LEU A 215 3.15 7.36 15.14
CA LEU A 215 3.44 8.64 14.49
C LEU A 215 2.43 9.73 14.86
N VAL A 216 1.14 9.37 14.95
CA VAL A 216 0.09 10.31 15.36
C VAL A 216 0.27 10.73 16.82
N VAL A 217 0.51 9.76 17.72
CA VAL A 217 0.73 10.01 19.15
C VAL A 217 1.98 10.88 19.37
N GLU A 218 3.09 10.55 18.73
CA GLU A 218 4.31 11.37 18.79
C GLU A 218 4.08 12.81 18.32
N ARG A 219 3.28 12.99 17.28
CA ARG A 219 2.92 14.32 16.80
C ARG A 219 2.07 15.08 17.80
N GLU A 220 1.06 14.43 18.39
CA GLU A 220 0.21 15.01 19.43
C GLU A 220 1.03 15.39 20.67
N GLU A 221 1.95 14.54 21.09
CA GLU A 221 2.84 14.88 22.20
C GLU A 221 3.71 16.09 21.92
N LYS A 222 4.25 16.21 20.70
CA LYS A 222 5.02 17.41 20.28
C LYS A 222 4.14 18.66 20.30
N ILE A 223 2.88 18.56 19.86
CA ILE A 223 1.91 19.66 19.91
C ILE A 223 1.62 20.06 21.35
N ARG A 224 1.34 19.09 22.25
CA ARG A 224 1.08 19.36 23.67
C ARG A 224 2.26 19.96 24.42
N LYS A 225 3.48 19.58 24.04
CA LYS A 225 4.72 20.08 24.64
C LYS A 225 5.24 21.35 23.95
N PHE A 226 4.55 21.81 22.90
CA PHE A 226 4.98 23.00 22.16
C PHE A 226 4.87 24.25 23.00
N ILE A 227 5.98 24.97 23.13
CA ILE A 227 6.06 26.28 23.76
C ILE A 227 6.39 27.29 22.67
N SER A 228 5.49 28.26 22.47
CA SER A 228 5.72 29.34 21.53
C SER A 228 6.94 30.15 21.94
N ARG A 229 7.81 30.47 20.98
CA ARG A 229 8.99 31.31 21.14
C ARG A 229 8.91 32.45 20.11
N ASP A 230 9.12 33.65 20.55
CA ASP A 230 9.19 34.81 19.67
C ASP A 230 10.50 34.79 18.89
N TYR A 231 10.43 35.14 17.63
CA TYR A 231 11.59 35.38 16.78
C TYR A 231 11.37 36.64 15.94
N TRP A 232 12.47 37.18 15.45
CA TRP A 232 12.49 38.39 14.63
C TRP A 232 13.08 38.07 13.27
N GLU A 233 12.47 38.62 12.24
CA GLU A 233 12.98 38.64 10.88
C GLU A 233 13.33 40.08 10.52
N ILE A 234 14.48 40.33 9.90
CA ILE A 234 14.90 41.66 9.50
C ILE A 234 14.69 41.79 8.00
N HIS A 235 13.81 42.68 7.62
CA HIS A 235 13.53 43.03 6.22
C HIS A 235 14.06 44.41 5.93
N ALA A 236 14.66 44.61 4.74
CA ALA A 236 15.15 45.90 4.24
C ALA A 236 14.67 46.16 2.83
N THR A 237 14.52 47.42 2.46
CA THR A 237 14.32 47.85 1.08
C THR A 237 15.56 48.56 0.63
N PHE A 238 16.16 48.11 -0.47
CA PHE A 238 17.33 48.74 -1.08
C PHE A 238 16.92 49.54 -2.30
N GLY A 239 17.40 50.77 -2.38
CA GLY A 239 17.30 51.60 -3.57
C GLY A 239 18.49 51.40 -4.51
N ALA A 240 18.23 51.20 -5.80
CA ALA A 240 19.22 51.13 -6.88
C ALA A 240 18.81 52.06 -8.04
N GLN A 241 19.69 52.26 -9.03
CA GLN A 241 19.35 53.07 -10.21
C GLN A 241 18.10 52.57 -10.96
N ALA A 242 17.88 51.25 -10.95
CA ALA A 242 16.74 50.62 -11.63
C ALA A 242 15.46 50.59 -10.80
N GLY A 243 15.45 51.09 -9.56
CA GLY A 243 14.32 51.07 -8.65
C GLY A 243 14.64 50.48 -7.27
N GLU A 244 13.59 50.12 -6.53
CA GLU A 244 13.72 49.56 -5.19
C GLU A 244 13.44 48.05 -5.22
N TYR A 245 14.13 47.30 -4.36
CA TYR A 245 13.87 45.87 -4.18
C TYR A 245 13.87 45.47 -2.71
N PRO A 246 12.98 44.54 -2.27
CA PRO A 246 12.96 44.01 -0.92
C PRO A 246 14.06 42.98 -0.73
N ALA A 247 14.59 42.92 0.48
CA ALA A 247 15.58 41.93 0.88
C ALA A 247 15.30 41.45 2.30
N LYS A 248 15.82 40.29 2.61
CA LYS A 248 15.71 39.67 3.92
C LYS A 248 17.11 39.29 4.45
N TRP A 249 17.38 39.66 5.68
CA TRP A 249 18.62 39.30 6.33
C TRP A 249 18.67 37.77 6.60
N PHE A 250 19.85 37.21 6.52
CA PHE A 250 20.13 35.85 6.97
C PHE A 250 21.56 35.76 7.53
N ASP A 251 21.78 34.82 8.48
CA ASP A 251 23.12 34.52 8.98
C ASP A 251 23.86 33.58 8.02
N PRO A 252 24.91 34.02 7.34
CA PRO A 252 25.66 33.19 6.40
C PRO A 252 26.47 32.06 7.09
N LYS A 253 26.64 32.13 8.41
CA LYS A 253 27.32 31.10 9.19
C LYS A 253 26.39 30.07 9.79
N TRP A 254 25.08 30.26 9.61
CA TRP A 254 24.08 29.34 10.15
C TRP A 254 24.28 27.93 9.60
N LYS A 255 24.18 26.93 10.49
CA LYS A 255 24.18 25.51 10.13
C LYS A 255 22.90 24.87 10.62
N LYS A 256 22.37 23.92 9.82
CA LYS A 256 21.18 23.16 10.16
C LYS A 256 21.41 22.44 11.52
N SER A 257 20.50 22.67 12.46
CA SER A 257 20.48 22.05 13.79
C SER A 257 19.31 21.06 13.91
N GLU A 258 19.22 20.38 15.04
CA GLU A 258 18.08 19.53 15.39
C GLU A 258 16.81 20.35 15.71
N ASP A 259 16.96 21.63 16.06
CA ASP A 259 15.84 22.54 16.25
C ASP A 259 15.21 22.92 14.90
N VAL A 260 14.03 22.36 14.62
CA VAL A 260 13.28 22.55 13.37
C VAL A 260 12.89 24.01 13.16
N GLU A 261 12.77 24.79 14.25
CA GLU A 261 12.40 26.21 14.20
C GLU A 261 13.61 27.10 13.93
N ALA A 262 14.83 26.63 14.12
CA ALA A 262 16.05 27.38 13.84
C ALA A 262 16.25 27.49 12.31
N ARG A 263 16.33 28.73 11.83
CA ARG A 263 16.53 29.08 10.42
C ARG A 263 17.53 30.20 10.31
N ALA A 264 18.23 30.25 9.21
CA ALA A 264 19.24 31.29 8.94
C ALA A 264 18.66 32.74 8.99
N ASP A 265 17.38 32.89 8.70
CA ASP A 265 16.67 34.16 8.64
C ASP A 265 15.94 34.53 9.94
N ARG A 266 16.13 33.78 11.03
CA ARG A 266 15.46 34.01 12.32
C ARG A 266 16.47 34.41 13.40
N VAL A 267 16.20 35.51 14.08
CA VAL A 267 16.92 36.00 15.25
C VAL A 267 16.06 35.77 16.50
N TRP A 268 16.62 35.16 17.54
CA TRP A 268 15.88 34.76 18.74
C TRP A 268 15.92 35.81 19.87
N SER A 269 16.58 36.95 19.63
CA SER A 269 16.71 38.06 20.58
C SER A 269 16.26 39.37 19.94
N ALA A 270 15.32 40.05 20.58
CA ALA A 270 14.85 41.37 20.15
C ALA A 270 16.01 42.41 20.09
N SER A 271 16.87 42.39 21.07
CA SER A 271 18.03 43.29 21.12
C SER A 271 19.03 43.04 20.00
N GLU A 272 19.29 41.79 19.67
CA GLU A 272 20.16 41.40 18.55
C GLU A 272 19.56 41.82 17.22
N ALA A 273 18.28 41.52 17.01
CA ALA A 273 17.55 41.95 15.79
C ALA A 273 17.57 43.46 15.61
N GLN A 274 17.36 44.21 16.70
CA GLN A 274 17.41 45.67 16.66
C GLN A 274 18.83 46.20 16.37
N ALA A 275 19.86 45.53 16.93
CA ALA A 275 21.27 45.90 16.69
C ALA A 275 21.60 45.69 15.18
N ILE A 276 21.23 44.57 14.59
CA ILE A 276 21.41 44.31 13.15
C ILE A 276 20.70 45.36 12.33
N ALA A 277 19.42 45.64 12.62
CA ALA A 277 18.64 46.64 11.91
C ALA A 277 19.28 48.04 11.95
N ASN A 278 19.77 48.45 13.13
CA ASN A 278 20.43 49.73 13.29
C ASN A 278 21.79 49.79 12.58
N ALA A 279 22.52 48.65 12.56
CA ALA A 279 23.82 48.56 11.90
C ALA A 279 23.76 48.79 10.37
N VAL A 280 22.63 48.41 9.72
CA VAL A 280 22.48 48.47 8.26
C VAL A 280 21.64 49.66 7.78
N ARG A 281 20.88 50.30 8.64
CA ARG A 281 19.98 51.42 8.29
C ARG A 281 20.72 52.61 7.68
N GLY A 282 20.33 53.02 6.51
CA GLY A 282 20.88 54.18 5.81
C GLY A 282 22.31 54.02 5.29
N LYS A 283 22.81 52.79 5.23
CA LYS A 283 24.13 52.46 4.67
C LYS A 283 24.05 51.92 3.27
N GLN A 284 25.17 52.06 2.53
CA GLN A 284 25.31 51.42 1.21
C GLN A 284 25.62 49.94 1.37
N ALA A 285 25.06 49.15 0.47
CA ALA A 285 25.32 47.70 0.35
C ALA A 285 25.94 47.40 -1.03
N THR A 286 26.72 46.33 -1.08
CA THR A 286 27.34 45.82 -2.30
C THR A 286 26.83 44.43 -2.58
N VAL A 287 26.41 44.14 -3.82
CA VAL A 287 26.06 42.79 -4.25
C VAL A 287 27.35 41.98 -4.34
N THR A 288 27.44 40.91 -3.55
CA THR A 288 28.62 40.04 -3.53
C THR A 288 28.44 38.76 -4.35
N GLU A 289 27.20 38.36 -4.58
CA GLU A 289 26.88 37.16 -5.35
C GLU A 289 25.53 37.34 -6.09
N GLU A 290 25.47 36.88 -7.33
CA GLU A 290 24.25 36.81 -8.12
C GLU A 290 24.11 35.38 -8.69
N SER A 291 22.92 34.77 -8.53
CA SER A 291 22.63 33.48 -9.14
C SER A 291 21.28 33.47 -9.84
N LYS A 292 21.22 32.87 -11.01
CA LYS A 292 19.97 32.66 -11.80
C LYS A 292 19.76 31.13 -11.96
N PRO A 293 19.14 30.46 -10.98
CA PRO A 293 18.86 29.05 -11.13
C PRO A 293 17.86 28.82 -12.26
N THR A 294 18.24 28.02 -13.24
CA THR A 294 17.34 27.55 -14.29
C THR A 294 16.60 26.32 -13.79
N THR A 295 15.29 26.41 -13.64
CA THR A 295 14.44 25.26 -13.31
C THR A 295 13.85 24.70 -14.60
N GLN A 296 14.16 23.44 -14.93
CA GLN A 296 13.42 22.71 -15.96
C GLN A 296 12.17 22.14 -15.32
N ALA A 297 10.99 22.55 -15.79
CA ALA A 297 9.77 21.83 -15.45
C ALA A 297 9.75 20.52 -16.23
N SER A 298 9.52 19.41 -15.53
CA SER A 298 9.19 18.15 -16.20
C SER A 298 7.87 18.30 -16.96
N PRO A 299 7.77 17.77 -18.19
CA PRO A 299 6.55 17.79 -18.98
C PRO A 299 5.40 17.05 -18.32
#